data_111d7f87551a6e39bd8a883243789f92
#
_entry.id   111d7f87551a6e39bd8a883243789f92
#
_cell.length_a   1.000
_cell.length_b   1.000
_cell.length_c   1.000
_cell.angle_alpha   90.00
_cell.angle_beta   90.00
_cell.angle_gamma   90.00
#
_symmetry.space_group_name_H-M   'P 1'
#
loop_
_entity.id
_entity.type
_entity.pdbx_description
1 polymer ?
#
loop_
_entity_poly.entity_id
_entity_poly.type
_entity_poly.pdbx_seq_one_letter_code
_entity_poly.pdbx_strand_id
1 'polypeptide(L)'
;KQFKPDIIAVASGFDSSVYDPLGRMLVTAEGYRVMTRKLMDVASQVCSGKLMMTHEGGYSASYAPFCGLFVLEELSGVKKLADPFAHGNNYPGHELKEHEKRIIDQAKKLVGNL
;
A
#
# COMPACT_ATOMS: atom_id res chain seq x y z
N LYS A 1 13.88 0.54 -12.95
CA LYS A 1 15.05 -0.36 -13.20
C LYS A 1 16.33 0.39 -13.62
N GLN A 2 16.23 1.63 -14.08
CA GLN A 2 17.41 2.45 -14.45
C GLN A 2 18.22 2.86 -13.21
N PHE A 3 17.54 3.28 -12.14
CA PHE A 3 18.15 3.50 -10.84
C PHE A 3 18.35 2.15 -10.14
N LYS A 4 19.58 1.83 -9.75
CA LYS A 4 19.95 0.58 -9.08
C LYS A 4 20.25 0.88 -7.61
N PRO A 5 19.24 0.89 -6.73
CA PRO A 5 19.43 1.16 -5.31
C PRO A 5 20.12 -0.03 -4.64
N ASP A 6 20.89 0.23 -3.59
CA ASP A 6 21.41 -0.80 -2.68
C ASP A 6 20.39 -1.26 -1.65
N ILE A 7 19.41 -0.42 -1.35
CA ILE A 7 18.29 -0.66 -0.42
C ILE A 7 17.10 0.20 -0.81
N ILE A 8 15.89 -0.29 -0.53
CA ILE A 8 14.67 0.51 -0.62
C ILE A 8 14.21 0.85 0.80
N ALA A 9 14.08 2.14 1.10
CA ALA A 9 13.49 2.64 2.34
C ALA A 9 12.11 3.22 2.03
N VAL A 10 11.10 2.82 2.82
CA VAL A 10 9.70 3.23 2.65
C VAL A 10 9.21 3.94 3.91
N ALA A 11 8.78 5.19 3.76
CA ALA A 11 8.00 5.89 4.77
C ALA A 11 6.55 5.36 4.70
N SER A 12 6.20 4.46 5.61
CA SER A 12 4.95 3.71 5.61
C SER A 12 3.95 4.32 6.59
N GLY A 13 3.28 5.40 6.17
CA GLY A 13 2.15 5.97 6.91
C GLY A 13 0.84 5.22 6.62
N PHE A 14 -0.04 5.16 7.61
CA PHE A 14 -1.37 4.56 7.49
C PHE A 14 -2.50 5.59 7.48
N ASP A 15 -2.15 6.87 7.35
CA ASP A 15 -3.08 8.00 7.25
C ASP A 15 -3.86 8.06 5.92
N SER A 16 -3.45 7.28 4.93
CA SER A 16 -4.24 7.05 3.70
C SER A 16 -5.36 6.03 3.88
N SER A 17 -5.53 5.44 5.08
CA SER A 17 -6.50 4.37 5.31
C SER A 17 -7.95 4.85 5.30
N VAL A 18 -8.87 3.93 5.00
CA VAL A 18 -10.31 4.19 4.85
C VAL A 18 -10.97 4.81 6.09
N TYR A 19 -10.45 4.53 7.28
CA TYR A 19 -10.97 5.04 8.55
C TYR A 19 -10.07 6.11 9.19
N ASP A 20 -9.13 6.66 8.44
CA ASP A 20 -8.29 7.72 8.97
C ASP A 20 -9.07 9.05 9.06
N PRO A 21 -8.99 9.76 10.20
CA PRO A 21 -9.73 11.01 10.37
C PRO A 21 -9.11 12.20 9.59
N LEU A 22 -7.86 12.11 9.17
CA LEU A 22 -7.14 13.18 8.48
C LEU A 22 -6.93 12.87 7.00
N GLY A 23 -6.59 11.63 6.66
CA GLY A 23 -6.43 11.18 5.28
C GLY A 23 -7.77 10.78 4.65
N ARG A 24 -7.88 10.90 3.32
CA ARG A 24 -9.13 10.61 2.60
C ARG A 24 -8.89 9.75 1.35
N MET A 25 -7.96 8.81 1.42
CA MET A 25 -7.58 8.00 0.26
C MET A 25 -8.21 6.61 0.23
N LEU A 26 -8.96 6.22 1.23
CA LEU A 26 -9.74 4.99 1.31
C LEU A 26 -8.93 3.70 1.10
N VAL A 27 -7.65 3.68 1.48
CA VAL A 27 -6.82 2.48 1.39
C VAL A 27 -7.22 1.50 2.50
N THR A 28 -7.50 0.26 2.13
CA THR A 28 -7.84 -0.80 3.08
C THR A 28 -6.57 -1.47 3.64
N ALA A 29 -6.70 -2.22 4.74
CA ALA A 29 -5.60 -3.02 5.28
C ALA A 29 -5.06 -4.01 4.22
N GLU A 30 -5.95 -4.64 3.42
CA GLU A 30 -5.53 -5.47 2.30
C GLU A 30 -4.83 -4.67 1.19
N GLY A 31 -5.20 -3.41 0.97
CA GLY A 31 -4.50 -2.49 0.08
C GLY A 31 -3.04 -2.28 0.49
N TYR A 32 -2.78 -2.08 1.78
CA TYR A 32 -1.41 -1.99 2.31
C TYR A 32 -0.63 -3.29 2.14
N ARG A 33 -1.27 -4.45 2.34
CA ARG A 33 -0.67 -5.76 2.05
C ARG A 33 -0.24 -5.87 0.59
N VAL A 34 -1.12 -5.53 -0.35
CA VAL A 34 -0.84 -5.57 -1.78
C VAL A 34 0.31 -4.64 -2.17
N MET A 35 0.34 -3.42 -1.61
CA MET A 35 1.45 -2.47 -1.84
C MET A 35 2.77 -3.02 -1.30
N THR A 36 2.77 -3.61 -0.10
CA THR A 36 3.95 -4.23 0.51
C THR A 36 4.49 -5.36 -0.36
N ARG A 37 3.64 -6.25 -0.87
CA ARG A 37 4.06 -7.31 -1.80
C ARG A 37 4.76 -6.76 -3.02
N LYS A 38 4.18 -5.73 -3.65
CA LYS A 38 4.80 -5.08 -4.83
C LYS A 38 6.15 -4.47 -4.51
N LEU A 39 6.32 -3.87 -3.32
CA LEU A 39 7.60 -3.33 -2.88
C LEU A 39 8.64 -4.43 -2.66
N MET A 40 8.24 -5.55 -2.05
CA MET A 40 9.10 -6.74 -1.88
C MET A 40 9.54 -7.31 -3.24
N ASP A 41 8.61 -7.41 -4.20
CA ASP A 41 8.91 -7.89 -5.54
C ASP A 41 9.93 -6.99 -6.25
N VAL A 42 9.77 -5.67 -6.15
CA VAL A 42 10.72 -4.70 -6.71
C VAL A 42 12.07 -4.79 -5.99
N ALA A 43 12.09 -4.84 -4.67
CA ALA A 43 13.32 -4.95 -3.88
C ALA A 43 14.10 -6.23 -4.25
N SER A 44 13.40 -7.35 -4.43
CA SER A 44 14.01 -8.60 -4.89
C SER A 44 14.69 -8.46 -6.24
N GLN A 45 14.11 -7.68 -7.16
CA GLN A 45 14.63 -7.50 -8.51
C GLN A 45 15.82 -6.52 -8.60
N VAL A 46 15.88 -5.50 -7.73
CA VAL A 46 16.82 -4.38 -7.88
C VAL A 46 17.89 -4.30 -6.78
N CYS A 47 17.64 -4.86 -5.57
CA CYS A 47 18.56 -4.75 -4.43
C CYS A 47 18.58 -6.02 -3.55
N SER A 48 18.39 -7.18 -4.14
CA SER A 48 18.44 -8.48 -3.44
C SER A 48 17.52 -8.57 -2.21
N GLY A 49 16.34 -7.95 -2.31
CA GLY A 49 15.30 -7.99 -1.28
C GLY A 49 15.53 -7.05 -0.10
N LYS A 50 16.52 -6.16 -0.15
CA LYS A 50 16.80 -5.22 0.94
C LYS A 50 15.74 -4.13 0.98
N LEU A 51 14.74 -4.32 1.85
CA LEU A 51 13.62 -3.42 2.08
C LEU A 51 13.55 -3.05 3.55
N MET A 52 13.45 -1.75 3.83
CA MET A 52 13.20 -1.21 5.16
C MET A 52 11.93 -0.37 5.11
N MET A 53 11.09 -0.51 6.13
CA MET A 53 9.87 0.28 6.27
C MET A 53 9.86 0.95 7.64
N THR A 54 9.57 2.26 7.68
CA THR A 54 9.39 3.03 8.91
C THR A 54 7.92 3.40 9.05
N HIS A 55 7.34 3.18 10.23
CA HIS A 55 5.98 3.64 10.51
C HIS A 55 5.99 5.17 10.65
N GLU A 56 5.09 5.82 9.94
CA GLU A 56 4.91 7.26 9.94
C GLU A 56 3.51 7.64 10.48
N GLY A 57 2.68 8.34 9.70
CA GLY A 57 1.31 8.70 10.07
C GLY A 57 0.37 7.50 10.18
N GLY A 58 -0.84 7.77 10.64
CA GLY A 58 -1.91 6.80 10.85
C GLY A 58 -2.63 7.11 12.16
N TYR A 59 -3.74 7.84 12.06
CA TYR A 59 -4.40 8.51 13.19
C TYR A 59 -5.70 7.84 13.61
N SER A 60 -6.08 6.77 12.95
CA SER A 60 -7.19 5.90 13.36
C SER A 60 -6.69 4.89 14.38
N ALA A 61 -6.93 5.13 15.68
CA ALA A 61 -6.52 4.24 16.75
C ALA A 61 -7.10 2.81 16.60
N SER A 62 -8.27 2.69 15.99
CA SER A 62 -8.93 1.40 15.76
C SER A 62 -8.47 0.68 14.50
N TYR A 63 -8.01 1.38 13.47
CA TYR A 63 -7.73 0.76 12.17
C TYR A 63 -6.25 0.75 11.78
N ALA A 64 -5.46 1.76 12.15
CA ALA A 64 -4.04 1.79 11.85
C ALA A 64 -3.28 0.53 12.33
N PRO A 65 -3.58 -0.07 13.51
CA PRO A 65 -2.96 -1.32 13.93
C PRO A 65 -3.19 -2.48 12.94
N PHE A 66 -4.38 -2.58 12.34
CA PHE A 66 -4.66 -3.62 11.34
C PHE A 66 -3.88 -3.37 10.04
N CYS A 67 -3.76 -2.11 9.60
CA CYS A 67 -2.92 -1.77 8.45
C CYS A 67 -1.48 -2.21 8.69
N GLY A 68 -0.91 -1.90 9.86
CA GLY A 68 0.44 -2.32 10.25
C GLY A 68 0.60 -3.84 10.35
N LEU A 69 -0.37 -4.53 10.94
CA LEU A 69 -0.36 -5.99 11.03
C LEU A 69 -0.38 -6.65 9.66
N PHE A 70 -1.16 -6.14 8.72
CA PHE A 70 -1.22 -6.67 7.35
C PHE A 70 0.09 -6.46 6.58
N VAL A 71 0.78 -5.34 6.83
CA VAL A 71 2.15 -5.12 6.32
C VAL A 71 3.11 -6.14 6.92
N LEU A 72 3.12 -6.33 8.24
CA LEU A 72 3.99 -7.29 8.93
C LEU A 72 3.72 -8.73 8.51
N GLU A 73 2.46 -9.12 8.33
CA GLU A 73 2.10 -10.44 7.81
C GLU A 73 2.66 -10.67 6.40
N GLU A 74 2.59 -9.68 5.53
CA GLU A 74 3.16 -9.82 4.18
C GLU A 74 4.68 -9.91 4.22
N LEU A 75 5.35 -9.06 5.00
CA LEU A 75 6.81 -9.10 5.17
C LEU A 75 7.31 -10.43 5.74
N SER A 76 6.57 -11.03 6.67
CA SER A 76 6.94 -12.31 7.32
C SER A 76 6.50 -13.54 6.54
N GLY A 77 5.62 -13.39 5.54
CA GLY A 77 5.00 -14.50 4.82
C GLY A 77 3.95 -15.29 5.62
N VAL A 78 3.58 -14.83 6.82
CA VAL A 78 2.62 -15.48 7.71
C VAL A 78 1.29 -14.73 7.66
N LYS A 79 0.26 -15.33 7.09
CA LYS A 79 -1.09 -14.75 6.98
C LYS A 79 -2.03 -15.45 7.95
N LYS A 80 -2.50 -14.76 8.98
CA LYS A 80 -3.39 -15.31 10.01
C LYS A 80 -4.65 -14.48 10.24
N LEU A 81 -4.61 -13.18 9.90
CA LEU A 81 -5.68 -12.26 10.23
C LEU A 81 -6.60 -12.00 9.04
N ALA A 82 -7.89 -11.94 9.32
CA ALA A 82 -8.87 -11.32 8.45
C ALA A 82 -9.08 -9.87 8.89
N ASP A 83 -9.30 -8.96 7.94
CA ASP A 83 -9.64 -7.58 8.25
C ASP A 83 -11.03 -7.54 8.91
N PRO A 84 -11.15 -7.17 10.20
CA PRO A 84 -12.44 -7.11 10.89
C PRO A 84 -13.35 -6.02 10.33
N PHE A 85 -12.80 -5.10 9.54
CA PHE A 85 -13.51 -4.00 8.89
C PHE A 85 -13.80 -4.27 7.40
N ALA A 86 -13.50 -5.49 6.91
CA ALA A 86 -13.62 -5.83 5.48
C ALA A 86 -15.03 -5.62 4.90
N HIS A 87 -16.07 -5.74 5.73
CA HIS A 87 -17.45 -5.47 5.32
C HIS A 87 -17.68 -4.01 4.87
N GLY A 88 -16.87 -3.07 5.35
CA GLY A 88 -16.89 -1.68 4.94
C GLY A 88 -16.08 -1.37 3.67
N ASN A 89 -15.41 -2.34 3.09
CA ASN A 89 -14.49 -2.11 1.98
C ASN A 89 -15.16 -2.17 0.58
N ASN A 90 -16.40 -2.64 0.51
CA ASN A 90 -17.16 -2.80 -0.74
C ASN A 90 -18.39 -1.89 -0.74
N TYR A 91 -18.19 -0.61 -0.85
CA TYR A 91 -19.29 0.33 -1.03
C TYR A 91 -19.70 0.42 -2.50
N PRO A 92 -21.00 0.35 -2.83
CA PRO A 92 -21.48 0.63 -4.18
C PRO A 92 -21.02 2.02 -4.67
N GLY A 93 -20.52 2.09 -5.89
CA GLY A 93 -20.04 3.35 -6.48
C GLY A 93 -18.58 3.67 -6.21
N HIS A 94 -17.83 2.75 -5.56
CA HIS A 94 -16.38 2.88 -5.35
C HIS A 94 -15.56 2.21 -6.47
N GLU A 95 -16.21 1.75 -7.53
CA GLU A 95 -15.52 1.23 -8.70
C GLU A 95 -14.72 2.34 -9.38
N LEU A 96 -13.58 1.98 -9.94
CA LEU A 96 -12.70 2.90 -10.65
C LEU A 96 -13.43 3.56 -11.83
N LYS A 97 -13.59 4.88 -11.76
CA LYS A 97 -14.32 5.69 -12.77
C LYS A 97 -13.44 5.98 -13.98
N GLU A 98 -14.07 6.29 -15.11
CA GLU A 98 -13.33 6.54 -16.37
C GLU A 98 -12.33 7.70 -16.30
N HIS A 99 -12.64 8.76 -15.54
CA HIS A 99 -11.70 9.87 -15.37
C HIS A 99 -10.50 9.47 -14.52
N GLU A 100 -10.67 8.59 -13.53
CA GLU A 100 -9.58 8.05 -12.69
C GLU A 100 -8.70 7.11 -13.50
N LYS A 101 -9.30 6.24 -14.32
CA LYS A 101 -8.55 5.36 -15.26
C LYS A 101 -7.68 6.20 -16.21
N ARG A 102 -8.22 7.30 -16.77
CA ARG A 102 -7.44 8.18 -17.64
C ARG A 102 -6.22 8.77 -16.95
N ILE A 103 -6.34 9.19 -15.68
CA ILE A 103 -5.21 9.73 -14.90
C ILE A 103 -4.17 8.63 -14.66
N ILE A 104 -4.61 7.42 -14.30
CA ILE A 104 -3.72 6.28 -14.11
C ILE A 104 -2.98 5.94 -15.41
N ASP A 105 -3.67 5.94 -16.54
CA ASP A 105 -3.07 5.62 -17.83
C ASP A 105 -2.09 6.71 -18.31
N GLN A 106 -2.36 7.98 -18.00
CA GLN A 106 -1.41 9.07 -18.21
C GLN A 106 -0.15 8.88 -17.37
N ALA A 107 -0.28 8.53 -16.09
CA ALA A 107 0.85 8.25 -15.21
C ALA A 107 1.68 7.06 -15.71
N LYS A 108 1.04 5.98 -16.18
CA LYS A 108 1.73 4.82 -16.76
C LYS A 108 2.55 5.19 -18.00
N LYS A 109 2.06 6.10 -18.86
CA LYS A 109 2.79 6.57 -20.04
C LYS A 109 4.08 7.31 -19.69
N LEU A 110 4.09 8.07 -18.59
CA LEU A 110 5.28 8.74 -18.10
C LEU A 110 6.39 7.74 -17.70
N VAL A 111 5.99 6.62 -17.07
CA VAL A 111 6.94 5.57 -16.68
C VAL A 111 7.47 4.80 -17.88
N GLY A 112 6.69 4.64 -18.94
CA GLY A 112 7.11 3.96 -20.18
C GLY A 112 8.14 4.75 -21.01
N ASN A 113 8.31 6.04 -20.74
CA ASN A 113 9.26 6.93 -21.42
C ASN A 113 10.58 7.11 -20.64
N LEU A 114 10.75 6.41 -19.52
CA LEU A 114 11.97 6.32 -18.72
C LEU A 114 12.71 5.01 -19.02
#